data_55f3f8403dc9d9700bd99d46bc17ee44
#
_entry.id   55f3f8403dc9d9700bd99d46bc17ee44
#
_cell.length_a   1.000
_cell.length_b   1.000
_cell.length_c   1.000
_cell.angle_alpha   90.00
_cell.angle_beta   90.00
_cell.angle_gamma   90.00
#
_symmetry.space_group_name_H-M   'P 1'
#
loop_
_entity.id
_entity.type
_entity.pdbx_description
1 polymer ?
#
loop_
_entity_poly.entity_id
_entity_poly.type
_entity_poly.pdbx_seq_one_letter_code
_entity_poly.pdbx_strand_id
1 'polypeptide(L)'
;MGEEISAVCPDMLPSLESSEDEILFKHDHLYRHQILHVNDTTYNICCKQDTINPSTPCHDIMVLANREADGDHPYDYARVIGIFHINVIYASARRHDYSPHRMEFLWVWWYELDPLEPLGSWGTKRLDRLQFPPMDTEDAFGFLDPKDALRAAHIIPSFKA
;
A
#
# COMPACT_ATOMS: atom_id res chain seq x y z
N MET A 1 -15.91 70.66 27.05
CA MET A 1 -15.21 70.09 25.92
C MET A 1 -14.52 68.84 26.41
N GLY A 2 -15.16 67.69 26.24
CA GLY A 2 -14.66 66.38 26.60
C GLY A 2 -14.69 65.54 25.36
N GLU A 3 -13.51 65.04 24.94
CA GLU A 3 -13.38 64.04 23.87
C GLU A 3 -13.56 62.66 24.47
N GLU A 4 -14.61 62.00 24.03
CA GLU A 4 -14.80 60.58 24.26
C GLU A 4 -13.86 59.77 23.34
N ILE A 5 -12.96 59.05 23.94
CA ILE A 5 -12.16 58.04 23.22
C ILE A 5 -12.92 56.74 23.23
N SER A 6 -13.51 56.41 22.06
CA SER A 6 -14.17 55.12 21.83
C SER A 6 -13.13 54.03 21.82
N ALA A 7 -13.23 53.12 22.76
CA ALA A 7 -12.43 51.90 22.81
C ALA A 7 -12.92 50.93 21.72
N VAL A 8 -12.09 50.74 20.69
CA VAL A 8 -12.27 49.71 19.68
C VAL A 8 -11.96 48.34 20.33
N CYS A 9 -12.95 47.52 20.42
CA CYS A 9 -12.81 46.11 20.76
C CYS A 9 -11.94 45.41 19.71
N PRO A 10 -10.93 44.63 20.11
CA PRO A 10 -10.22 43.81 19.16
C PRO A 10 -11.16 42.67 18.68
N ASP A 11 -11.29 42.62 17.35
CA ASP A 11 -11.96 41.53 16.63
C ASP A 11 -11.53 40.17 17.16
N MET A 12 -12.50 39.44 17.67
CA MET A 12 -12.39 38.00 17.86
C MET A 12 -12.30 37.35 16.47
N LEU A 13 -11.11 37.04 16.05
CA LEU A 13 -10.88 36.08 14.99
C LEU A 13 -11.60 34.79 15.36
N PRO A 14 -12.47 34.27 14.50
CA PRO A 14 -13.03 32.96 14.73
C PRO A 14 -11.86 31.96 14.67
N SER A 15 -11.65 31.29 15.78
CA SER A 15 -10.78 30.11 15.84
C SER A 15 -11.26 29.15 14.75
N LEU A 16 -10.43 28.96 13.74
CA LEU A 16 -10.57 27.82 12.82
C LEU A 16 -10.42 26.58 13.68
N GLU A 17 -11.54 26.08 14.19
CA GLU A 17 -11.62 24.72 14.70
C GLU A 17 -11.26 23.83 13.50
N SER A 18 -10.05 23.30 13.50
CA SER A 18 -9.67 22.18 12.66
C SER A 18 -10.62 21.04 13.01
N SER A 19 -11.64 20.83 12.19
CA SER A 19 -12.46 19.64 12.30
C SER A 19 -11.56 18.47 11.91
N GLU A 20 -10.89 17.90 12.89
CA GLU A 20 -10.14 16.67 12.69
C GLU A 20 -11.17 15.58 12.36
N ASP A 21 -11.08 15.05 11.14
CA ASP A 21 -11.82 13.88 10.76
C ASP A 21 -11.21 12.70 11.54
N GLU A 22 -12.00 12.08 12.39
CA GLU A 22 -11.57 10.97 13.23
C GLU A 22 -11.92 9.63 12.54
N ILE A 23 -10.93 8.75 12.46
CA ILE A 23 -11.12 7.39 11.97
C ILE A 23 -11.18 6.45 13.17
N LEU A 24 -12.32 5.80 13.33
CA LEU A 24 -12.55 4.83 14.40
C LEU A 24 -12.55 3.41 13.85
N PHE A 25 -11.89 2.50 14.55
CA PHE A 25 -11.89 1.09 14.20
C PHE A 25 -13.05 0.38 14.88
N LYS A 26 -13.93 -0.21 14.06
CA LYS A 26 -15.08 -0.93 14.60
C LYS A 26 -14.63 -2.13 15.43
N HIS A 27 -14.98 -2.14 16.71
CA HIS A 27 -14.66 -3.20 17.68
C HIS A 27 -13.14 -3.40 17.92
N ASP A 28 -12.29 -2.52 17.42
CA ASP A 28 -10.84 -2.63 17.55
C ASP A 28 -10.28 -3.98 17.03
N HIS A 29 -10.87 -4.47 15.93
CA HIS A 29 -10.56 -5.78 15.36
C HIS A 29 -9.93 -5.67 13.98
N LEU A 30 -8.81 -6.37 13.83
CA LEU A 30 -8.14 -6.64 12.57
C LEU A 30 -8.37 -8.10 12.18
N TYR A 31 -8.90 -8.32 10.98
CA TYR A 31 -9.20 -9.65 10.47
C TYR A 31 -8.12 -10.09 9.49
N ARG A 32 -7.54 -11.27 9.72
CA ARG A 32 -6.54 -11.87 8.84
C ARG A 32 -7.18 -12.89 7.91
N HIS A 33 -6.78 -12.83 6.63
CA HIS A 33 -7.15 -13.80 5.60
C HIS A 33 -5.97 -14.69 5.24
N GLN A 34 -6.27 -15.89 4.76
CA GLN A 34 -5.24 -16.85 4.35
C GLN A 34 -4.92 -16.73 2.85
N ILE A 35 -5.88 -16.32 2.05
CA ILE A 35 -5.81 -16.40 0.59
C ILE A 35 -6.39 -15.13 -0.01
N LEU A 36 -5.72 -14.64 -1.07
CA LEU A 36 -6.23 -13.63 -2.00
C LEU A 36 -6.30 -14.24 -3.39
N HIS A 37 -7.41 -14.02 -4.09
CA HIS A 37 -7.59 -14.38 -5.48
C HIS A 37 -7.52 -13.15 -6.37
N VAL A 38 -6.64 -13.18 -7.37
CA VAL A 38 -6.53 -12.16 -8.42
C VAL A 38 -7.14 -12.73 -9.69
N ASN A 39 -8.23 -12.14 -10.16
CA ASN A 39 -9.05 -12.72 -11.22
C ASN A 39 -8.75 -12.17 -12.62
N ASP A 40 -8.05 -11.02 -12.71
CA ASP A 40 -7.89 -10.30 -13.98
C ASP A 40 -6.79 -10.87 -14.87
N THR A 41 -5.76 -11.45 -14.26
CA THR A 41 -4.65 -12.08 -14.97
C THR A 41 -4.24 -13.36 -14.28
N THR A 42 -3.82 -14.35 -15.06
CA THR A 42 -3.33 -15.61 -14.50
C THR A 42 -1.88 -15.85 -14.92
N TYR A 43 -1.05 -16.24 -13.97
CA TYR A 43 0.29 -16.73 -14.25
C TYR A 43 0.25 -18.07 -15.03
N ASN A 44 -0.71 -18.91 -14.69
CA ASN A 44 -0.93 -20.19 -15.34
C ASN A 44 -2.19 -20.12 -16.20
N ILE A 45 -2.04 -20.28 -17.53
CA ILE A 45 -3.15 -20.28 -18.49
C ILE A 45 -4.23 -21.33 -18.20
N CYS A 46 -3.89 -22.38 -17.46
CA CYS A 46 -4.83 -23.42 -17.04
C CYS A 46 -5.69 -23.00 -15.83
N CYS A 47 -5.32 -21.93 -15.13
CA CYS A 47 -6.05 -21.42 -13.99
C CYS A 47 -6.78 -20.13 -14.39
N LYS A 48 -8.02 -19.99 -13.95
CA LYS A 48 -8.82 -18.77 -14.21
C LYS A 48 -8.47 -17.62 -13.27
N GLN A 49 -7.65 -17.86 -12.26
CA GLN A 49 -7.30 -16.90 -11.22
C GLN A 49 -5.92 -17.25 -10.64
N ASP A 50 -5.20 -16.23 -10.24
CA ASP A 50 -3.98 -16.41 -9.44
C ASP A 50 -4.37 -16.48 -7.96
N THR A 51 -3.71 -17.37 -7.23
CA THR A 51 -3.90 -17.53 -5.79
C THR A 51 -2.66 -17.11 -5.04
N ILE A 52 -2.79 -16.11 -4.18
CA ILE A 52 -1.73 -15.61 -3.33
C ILE A 52 -2.00 -16.10 -1.91
N ASN A 53 -1.02 -16.79 -1.32
CA ASN A 53 -1.11 -17.33 0.03
C ASN A 53 0.22 -17.09 0.77
N PRO A 54 0.25 -16.21 1.77
CA PRO A 54 1.46 -15.88 2.52
C PRO A 54 2.15 -17.06 3.20
N SER A 55 1.44 -18.15 3.42
CA SER A 55 1.96 -19.36 4.09
C SER A 55 2.55 -20.39 3.11
N THR A 56 2.56 -20.12 1.82
CA THR A 56 3.03 -21.01 0.76
C THR A 56 4.05 -20.30 -0.13
N PRO A 57 4.76 -20.99 -1.04
CA PRO A 57 5.62 -20.34 -2.03
C PRO A 57 4.90 -19.39 -3.00
N CYS A 58 3.57 -19.41 -3.06
CA CYS A 58 2.76 -18.51 -3.89
C CYS A 58 2.41 -17.22 -3.15
N HIS A 59 3.40 -16.51 -2.66
CA HIS A 59 3.24 -15.30 -1.85
C HIS A 59 3.82 -14.03 -2.49
N ASP A 60 4.48 -14.14 -3.63
CA ASP A 60 5.07 -12.99 -4.29
C ASP A 60 4.10 -12.43 -5.33
N ILE A 61 4.05 -11.11 -5.44
CA ILE A 61 3.17 -10.36 -6.34
C ILE A 61 3.95 -9.38 -7.19
N MET A 62 3.34 -9.00 -8.31
CA MET A 62 3.79 -7.94 -9.20
C MET A 62 2.75 -6.82 -9.19
N VAL A 63 3.22 -5.58 -9.10
CA VAL A 63 2.42 -4.35 -9.14
C VAL A 63 2.96 -3.40 -10.19
N LEU A 64 2.16 -2.41 -10.62
CA LEU A 64 2.67 -1.32 -11.44
C LEU A 64 3.56 -0.42 -10.59
N ALA A 65 4.74 -0.09 -11.12
CA ALA A 65 5.61 0.87 -10.47
C ALA A 65 4.97 2.27 -10.55
N ASN A 66 4.78 2.89 -9.39
CA ASN A 66 4.31 4.28 -9.32
C ASN A 66 5.51 5.22 -9.45
N ARG A 67 6.10 5.29 -10.66
CA ARG A 67 7.27 6.13 -10.91
C ARG A 67 6.89 7.29 -11.81
N GLU A 68 6.85 8.48 -11.22
CA GLU A 68 6.99 9.74 -11.95
C GLU A 68 8.44 9.97 -12.39
N ALA A 69 9.37 9.14 -11.94
CA ALA A 69 10.80 9.24 -12.21
C ALA A 69 11.23 8.20 -13.25
N ASP A 70 12.05 8.65 -14.18
CA ASP A 70 12.82 8.01 -15.25
C ASP A 70 13.42 6.61 -14.90
N GLY A 71 12.58 5.66 -14.53
CA GLY A 71 12.98 4.29 -14.24
C GLY A 71 12.51 3.37 -15.37
N ASP A 72 13.45 2.66 -15.97
CA ASP A 72 13.26 1.79 -17.13
C ASP A 72 12.39 0.54 -16.84
N HIS A 73 11.97 0.32 -15.58
CA HIS A 73 11.23 -0.86 -15.17
C HIS A 73 9.78 -0.52 -14.78
N PRO A 74 8.79 -1.06 -15.51
CA PRO A 74 7.38 -0.70 -15.31
C PRO A 74 6.72 -1.39 -14.12
N TYR A 75 7.38 -2.33 -13.45
CA TYR A 75 6.81 -3.13 -12.38
C TYR A 75 7.68 -3.11 -11.13
N ASP A 76 7.02 -3.18 -9.98
CA ASP A 76 7.62 -3.49 -8.70
C ASP A 76 7.15 -4.85 -8.22
N TYR A 77 7.93 -5.47 -7.35
CA TYR A 77 7.67 -6.80 -6.82
C TYR A 77 7.64 -6.75 -5.30
N ALA A 78 6.75 -7.52 -4.71
CA ALA A 78 6.65 -7.58 -3.26
C ALA A 78 6.28 -8.99 -2.79
N ARG A 79 6.75 -9.34 -1.59
CA ARG A 79 6.32 -10.53 -0.87
C ARG A 79 5.18 -10.18 0.07
N VAL A 80 4.05 -10.82 -0.10
CA VAL A 80 2.90 -10.68 0.80
C VAL A 80 3.16 -11.43 2.09
N ILE A 81 3.24 -10.69 3.20
CA ILE A 81 3.43 -11.23 4.56
C ILE A 81 2.07 -11.52 5.21
N GLY A 82 1.08 -10.70 4.90
CA GLY A 82 -0.26 -10.85 5.44
C GLY A 82 -1.32 -10.19 4.59
N ILE A 83 -2.53 -10.73 4.69
CA ILE A 83 -3.73 -10.25 4.00
C ILE A 83 -4.72 -9.89 5.08
N PHE A 84 -5.19 -8.66 5.10
CA PHE A 84 -6.00 -8.15 6.19
C PHE A 84 -7.20 -7.36 5.69
N HIS A 85 -8.23 -7.28 6.56
CA HIS A 85 -9.21 -6.22 6.46
C HIS A 85 -9.54 -5.65 7.84
N ILE A 86 -10.00 -4.42 7.83
CA ILE A 86 -10.48 -3.70 9.00
C ILE A 86 -11.78 -2.99 8.63
N ASN A 87 -12.69 -2.86 9.60
CA ASN A 87 -13.89 -2.06 9.43
C ASN A 87 -13.67 -0.70 10.09
N VAL A 88 -13.70 0.36 9.29
CA VAL A 88 -13.48 1.75 9.72
C VAL A 88 -14.81 2.52 9.75
N ILE A 89 -14.94 3.43 10.68
CA ILE A 89 -16.03 4.36 10.78
C ILE A 89 -15.42 5.76 10.68
N TYR A 90 -15.92 6.57 9.77
CA TYR A 90 -15.51 7.95 9.62
C TYR A 90 -16.40 8.84 10.48
N ALA A 91 -15.83 9.45 11.52
CA ALA A 91 -16.47 10.45 12.34
C ALA A 91 -15.99 11.83 11.91
N SER A 92 -16.82 12.58 11.20
CA SER A 92 -16.54 13.97 10.84
C SER A 92 -17.52 14.88 11.54
N ALA A 93 -17.07 16.06 11.96
CA ALA A 93 -17.91 17.06 12.60
C ALA A 93 -19.10 17.52 11.71
N ARG A 94 -18.98 17.31 10.39
CA ARG A 94 -20.00 17.72 9.40
C ARG A 94 -20.87 16.60 8.90
N ARG A 95 -20.49 15.34 9.09
CA ARG A 95 -21.20 14.17 8.55
C ARG A 95 -21.03 12.98 9.49
N HIS A 96 -22.09 12.66 10.20
CA HIS A 96 -22.12 11.49 11.07
C HIS A 96 -22.54 10.27 10.24
N ASP A 97 -21.59 9.67 9.51
CA ASP A 97 -21.80 8.38 8.86
C ASP A 97 -21.18 7.29 9.72
N TYR A 98 -21.99 6.69 10.57
CA TYR A 98 -21.57 5.58 11.43
C TYR A 98 -21.58 4.23 10.71
N SER A 99 -21.80 4.21 9.40
CA SER A 99 -21.73 2.98 8.61
C SER A 99 -20.30 2.47 8.57
N PRO A 100 -20.05 1.22 8.92
CA PRO A 100 -18.71 0.66 8.83
C PRO A 100 -18.32 0.44 7.37
N HIS A 101 -17.18 0.98 6.99
CA HIS A 101 -16.55 0.76 5.68
C HIS A 101 -15.45 -0.29 5.82
N ARG A 102 -15.53 -1.34 5.01
CA ARG A 102 -14.50 -2.36 4.96
C ARG A 102 -13.34 -1.86 4.14
N MET A 103 -12.16 -1.82 4.76
CA MET A 103 -10.88 -1.51 4.12
C MET A 103 -10.03 -2.77 4.09
N GLU A 104 -9.61 -3.19 2.91
CA GLU A 104 -8.73 -4.34 2.71
C GLU A 104 -7.32 -3.87 2.40
N PHE A 105 -6.31 -4.56 2.90
CA PHE A 105 -4.92 -4.26 2.62
C PHE A 105 -4.03 -5.48 2.73
N LEU A 106 -2.93 -5.42 1.99
CA LEU A 106 -1.82 -6.37 2.07
C LEU A 106 -0.70 -5.73 2.88
N TRP A 107 -0.08 -6.49 3.78
CA TRP A 107 1.20 -6.15 4.36
C TRP A 107 2.27 -6.84 3.56
N VAL A 108 3.19 -6.05 3.00
CA VAL A 108 4.17 -6.53 2.03
C VAL A 108 5.60 -6.19 2.44
N TRP A 109 6.55 -6.99 1.97
CA TRP A 109 7.97 -6.72 1.98
C TRP A 109 8.40 -6.51 0.53
N TRP A 110 8.86 -5.30 0.23
CA TRP A 110 9.24 -4.92 -1.11
C TRP A 110 10.54 -5.60 -1.54
N TYR A 111 10.64 -5.92 -2.81
CA TYR A 111 11.89 -6.28 -3.44
C TYR A 111 12.53 -5.05 -4.07
N GLU A 112 13.85 -4.99 -4.01
CA GLU A 112 14.67 -4.04 -4.77
C GLU A 112 15.34 -4.73 -5.94
N LEU A 113 15.56 -3.99 -7.02
CA LEU A 113 16.40 -4.45 -8.12
C LEU A 113 17.85 -4.46 -7.67
N ASP A 114 18.60 -5.51 -8.01
CA ASP A 114 20.03 -5.63 -7.67
C ASP A 114 20.83 -4.49 -8.34
N PRO A 115 21.44 -3.56 -7.57
CA PRO A 115 22.15 -2.42 -8.13
C PRO A 115 23.47 -2.81 -8.80
N LEU A 116 24.01 -4.00 -8.53
CA LEU A 116 25.30 -4.46 -9.05
C LEU A 116 25.22 -5.04 -10.46
N GLU A 117 24.05 -5.48 -10.86
CA GLU A 117 23.80 -5.92 -12.23
C GLU A 117 22.69 -5.04 -12.82
N PRO A 118 23.07 -3.99 -13.57
CA PRO A 118 22.10 -3.16 -14.23
C PRO A 118 21.23 -4.04 -15.12
N LEU A 119 19.97 -4.02 -14.81
CA LEU A 119 18.78 -4.45 -15.52
C LEU A 119 19.09 -5.25 -16.79
N GLY A 120 18.73 -6.51 -16.73
CA GLY A 120 18.30 -7.13 -17.95
C GLY A 120 17.15 -6.32 -18.48
N SER A 121 17.41 -5.28 -19.30
CA SER A 121 16.34 -4.53 -19.90
C SER A 121 15.40 -5.53 -20.60
N TRP A 122 14.11 -5.25 -20.63
CA TRP A 122 13.16 -6.05 -21.43
C TRP A 122 13.67 -6.33 -22.83
N GLY A 123 14.56 -5.45 -23.37
CA GLY A 123 15.27 -5.63 -24.63
C GLY A 123 16.29 -6.77 -24.62
N THR A 124 16.89 -7.10 -23.49
CA THR A 124 17.89 -8.17 -23.39
C THR A 124 17.29 -9.55 -23.07
N LYS A 125 16.00 -9.65 -22.81
CA LYS A 125 15.27 -10.89 -22.45
C LYS A 125 15.89 -11.62 -21.25
N ARG A 126 16.52 -10.92 -20.33
CA ARG A 126 17.02 -11.46 -19.08
C ARG A 126 15.99 -11.27 -17.99
N LEU A 127 15.95 -12.18 -17.03
CA LEU A 127 15.15 -12.02 -15.83
C LEU A 127 15.76 -10.95 -14.94
N ASP A 128 14.90 -10.17 -14.30
CA ASP A 128 15.33 -9.18 -13.32
C ASP A 128 15.90 -9.88 -12.10
N ARG A 129 16.97 -9.31 -11.55
CA ARG A 129 17.48 -9.74 -10.26
C ARG A 129 16.89 -8.90 -9.17
N LEU A 130 16.33 -9.58 -8.21
CA LEU A 130 15.68 -8.98 -7.06
C LEU A 130 16.39 -9.40 -5.78
N GLN A 131 16.45 -8.49 -4.85
CA GLN A 131 16.92 -8.74 -3.49
C GLN A 131 15.97 -8.12 -2.48
N PHE A 132 16.00 -8.60 -1.26
CA PHE A 132 15.32 -7.91 -0.18
C PHE A 132 16.21 -6.76 0.33
N PRO A 133 15.65 -5.57 0.54
CA PRO A 133 16.32 -4.54 1.31
C PRO A 133 16.52 -5.01 2.77
N PRO A 134 17.49 -4.43 3.50
CA PRO A 134 17.62 -4.65 4.93
C PRO A 134 16.32 -4.33 5.66
N MET A 135 15.97 -5.13 6.67
CA MET A 135 14.70 -4.98 7.41
C MET A 135 14.59 -3.67 8.19
N ASP A 136 15.71 -3.01 8.45
CA ASP A 136 15.79 -1.71 9.12
C ASP A 136 15.65 -0.52 8.18
N THR A 137 15.52 -0.77 6.88
CA THR A 137 15.23 0.27 5.90
C THR A 137 13.77 0.72 6.03
N GLU A 138 13.54 2.02 6.06
CA GLU A 138 12.21 2.62 6.29
C GLU A 138 11.17 2.13 5.28
N ASP A 139 11.58 1.98 4.01
CA ASP A 139 10.70 1.57 2.91
C ASP A 139 10.71 0.06 2.62
N ALA A 140 11.35 -0.75 3.48
CA ALA A 140 11.42 -2.21 3.28
C ALA A 140 10.04 -2.86 3.33
N PHE A 141 9.16 -2.36 4.18
CA PHE A 141 7.80 -2.86 4.37
C PHE A 141 6.78 -1.79 3.98
N GLY A 142 5.60 -2.25 3.55
CA GLY A 142 4.54 -1.33 3.20
C GLY A 142 3.16 -1.97 3.25
N PHE A 143 2.16 -1.11 3.02
CA PHE A 143 0.77 -1.51 2.85
C PHE A 143 0.35 -1.26 1.42
N LEU A 144 -0.43 -2.18 0.86
CA LEU A 144 -0.87 -2.13 -0.52
C LEU A 144 -2.37 -2.45 -0.59
N ASP A 145 -3.11 -1.73 -1.45
CA ASP A 145 -4.48 -2.14 -1.79
C ASP A 145 -4.42 -3.47 -2.58
N PRO A 146 -5.18 -4.50 -2.22
CA PRO A 146 -5.24 -5.74 -2.97
C PRO A 146 -5.55 -5.59 -4.46
N LYS A 147 -6.22 -4.50 -4.85
CA LYS A 147 -6.56 -4.17 -6.25
C LYS A 147 -5.34 -3.77 -7.08
N ASP A 148 -4.27 -3.30 -6.44
CA ASP A 148 -3.03 -2.92 -7.12
C ASP A 148 -2.16 -4.13 -7.45
N ALA A 149 -2.45 -5.30 -6.87
CA ALA A 149 -1.80 -6.56 -7.24
C ALA A 149 -2.25 -7.00 -8.63
N LEU A 150 -1.36 -6.92 -9.62
CA LEU A 150 -1.65 -7.30 -11.00
C LEU A 150 -1.78 -8.82 -11.13
N ARG A 151 -0.85 -9.55 -10.54
CA ARG A 151 -0.83 -11.01 -10.55
C ARG A 151 0.20 -11.57 -9.57
N ALA A 152 0.16 -12.88 -9.35
CA ALA A 152 1.24 -13.60 -8.68
C ALA A 152 2.54 -13.53 -9.49
N ALA A 153 3.67 -13.42 -8.79
CA ALA A 153 5.00 -13.50 -9.36
C ALA A 153 5.69 -14.78 -8.91
N HIS A 154 6.52 -15.35 -9.78
CA HIS A 154 7.34 -16.51 -9.43
C HIS A 154 8.79 -16.07 -9.29
N ILE A 155 9.28 -16.05 -8.05
CA ILE A 155 10.66 -15.68 -7.74
C ILE A 155 11.51 -16.94 -7.68
N ILE A 156 12.55 -16.96 -8.53
CA ILE A 156 13.49 -18.10 -8.60
C ILE A 156 14.72 -17.75 -7.75
N PRO A 157 15.06 -18.56 -6.73
CA PRO A 157 16.26 -18.34 -5.95
C PRO A 157 17.51 -18.37 -6.82
N SER A 158 18.39 -17.39 -6.66
CA SER A 158 19.71 -17.38 -7.30
C SER A 158 20.70 -18.13 -6.40
N PHE A 159 21.20 -19.25 -6.89
CA PHE A 159 22.28 -19.96 -6.23
C PHE A 159 23.60 -19.40 -6.75
N LYS A 160 24.38 -18.77 -5.87
CA LYS A 160 25.79 -18.47 -6.21
C LYS A 160 26.56 -19.79 -6.22
N ALA A 161 27.14 -20.12 -7.37
CA ALA A 161 28.10 -21.23 -7.50
C ALA A 161 29.41 -20.89 -6.78
#